data_c664a5f96ac475122af2bbf812caa95e
#
_entry.id   c664a5f96ac475122af2bbf812caa95e
#
_cell.length_a   1.000
_cell.length_b   1.000
_cell.length_c   1.000
_cell.angle_alpha   90.00
_cell.angle_beta   90.00
_cell.angle_gamma   90.00
#
_symmetry.space_group_name_H-M   'P 1'
#
loop_
_entity.id
_entity.type
_entity.pdbx_description
1 polymer ?
#
loop_
_entity_poly.entity_id
_entity_poly.type
_entity_poly.pdbx_seq_one_letter_code
_entity_poly.pdbx_strand_id
1 'polypeptide(L)'
;MSARLSRRTLLAGAAALPTLALLGCEYDRTTADPINTVDTLDFANRLRIPALAQSEVDADGVRVFQLSVTAGSAEFLPGVATPTWGYTDGRYGAGYLGPTLRAARGQRVRVLIENRLSEITTVHWHGMRLPAHSDGGPHQPIAAGERWQPEWSIEQPAATLWYHPHPHGETEAQTTRGLTGLFYLDDGGNPQLPRRYGIDDIPIILQDRSFDSRGRFLLRDRAVTGLLGDTILVNGTYNPHLPVTTRRVRLRLLNASTARIYHLAFGDEREFAVIATDCGFLPAPRRTRRLLLSPAERAEVLVEARPGELLVLRSVPWDLNMITPLTNGAGGNDHLDLLQLRASPSLVAGGRVPEQLETSSAATLDHLVARRTFQLDGREINGQQMEMSRIDTVVGAGTTELWTIQNTHNQPHNFHIHGVAFQIVREGATSADPGLGWKDTVLLAAGETVRLAIRFGPYDDPLTPYMYHCHLMWHEDEGMMAQLTVVDPDQVDRAPRTLDVDHDHLAAGHDHG
;
A
#
# COMPACT_ATOMS: atom_id res chain seq x y z
N MET A 1 -43.83 1.85 3.58
CA MET A 1 -43.24 1.22 2.40
C MET A 1 -42.42 2.29 1.69
N SER A 2 -41.15 2.42 1.99
CA SER A 2 -40.24 3.39 1.37
C SER A 2 -39.50 2.67 0.24
N ALA A 3 -39.73 3.10 -0.99
CA ALA A 3 -39.04 2.56 -2.16
C ALA A 3 -37.59 3.06 -2.17
N ARG A 4 -36.64 2.16 -1.98
CA ARG A 4 -35.23 2.44 -2.14
C ARG A 4 -34.91 2.51 -3.63
N LEU A 5 -34.54 3.69 -4.14
CA LEU A 5 -33.98 3.85 -5.48
C LEU A 5 -32.53 3.33 -5.49
N SER A 6 -32.30 2.29 -6.26
CA SER A 6 -30.96 1.75 -6.49
C SER A 6 -30.15 2.73 -7.34
N ARG A 7 -28.88 2.94 -7.02
CA ARG A 7 -27.93 3.81 -7.77
C ARG A 7 -27.75 3.42 -9.25
N ARG A 8 -28.19 2.24 -9.66
CA ARG A 8 -28.28 1.83 -11.07
C ARG A 8 -29.11 2.78 -11.96
N THR A 9 -30.04 3.53 -11.37
CA THR A 9 -30.92 4.43 -12.12
C THR A 9 -30.26 5.77 -12.45
N LEU A 10 -29.19 6.15 -11.79
CA LEU A 10 -28.46 7.40 -12.03
C LEU A 10 -27.50 7.34 -13.23
N LEU A 11 -27.09 6.16 -13.67
CA LEU A 11 -26.19 5.99 -14.82
C LEU A 11 -26.92 5.80 -16.16
N ALA A 12 -28.24 5.59 -16.15
CA ALA A 12 -29.03 5.33 -17.36
C ALA A 12 -29.92 6.50 -17.83
N GLY A 13 -29.86 7.68 -17.21
CA GLY A 13 -30.80 8.75 -17.44
C GLY A 13 -30.18 10.13 -17.62
N ALA A 14 -29.50 10.38 -18.74
CA ALA A 14 -29.22 11.73 -19.20
C ALA A 14 -30.39 12.28 -19.99
N ALA A 15 -31.56 12.51 -19.33
CA ALA A 15 -32.61 13.40 -19.82
C ALA A 15 -33.66 13.63 -18.73
N ALA A 16 -33.86 14.91 -18.39
CA ALA A 16 -34.88 15.51 -17.53
C ALA A 16 -34.59 15.59 -16.02
N LEU A 17 -34.16 16.76 -15.60
CA LEU A 17 -34.18 17.22 -14.20
C LEU A 17 -35.62 17.46 -13.70
N PRO A 18 -35.92 16.97 -12.50
CA PRO A 18 -36.61 17.80 -11.51
C PRO A 18 -35.73 17.91 -10.24
N THR A 19 -35.70 19.11 -9.68
CA THR A 19 -35.15 19.47 -8.38
C THR A 19 -35.75 18.62 -7.28
N LEU A 20 -35.05 17.60 -6.79
CA LEU A 20 -35.34 16.90 -5.54
C LEU A 20 -34.30 17.30 -4.50
N ALA A 21 -34.81 17.89 -3.41
CA ALA A 21 -34.02 18.13 -2.20
C ALA A 21 -33.50 16.80 -1.66
N LEU A 22 -32.19 16.58 -1.74
CA LEU A 22 -31.53 15.42 -1.15
C LEU A 22 -31.31 15.68 0.35
N LEU A 23 -32.15 15.09 1.18
CA LEU A 23 -31.84 14.79 2.58
C LEU A 23 -30.64 13.86 2.56
N GLY A 24 -29.52 14.29 3.15
CA GLY A 24 -28.34 13.48 3.35
C GLY A 24 -28.68 12.29 4.25
N CYS A 25 -28.87 11.11 3.66
CA CYS A 25 -28.85 9.87 4.41
C CYS A 25 -27.38 9.51 4.64
N GLU A 26 -26.94 9.52 5.88
CA GLU A 26 -25.71 8.85 6.29
C GLU A 26 -25.75 7.40 5.79
N TYR A 27 -24.74 7.01 5.02
CA TYR A 27 -24.64 5.67 4.45
C TYR A 27 -23.96 4.74 5.45
N ASP A 28 -24.76 4.09 6.31
CA ASP A 28 -24.25 3.07 7.23
C ASP A 28 -23.95 1.77 6.48
N ARG A 29 -22.67 1.50 6.23
CA ARG A 29 -22.20 0.28 5.54
C ARG A 29 -22.40 -0.99 6.37
N THR A 30 -22.56 -0.92 7.67
CA THR A 30 -22.81 -2.11 8.51
C THR A 30 -24.15 -2.77 8.18
N THR A 31 -25.07 -2.02 7.60
CA THR A 31 -26.39 -2.48 7.17
C THR A 31 -26.55 -2.57 5.64
N ALA A 32 -25.50 -2.23 4.88
CA ALA A 32 -25.57 -2.25 3.41
C ALA A 32 -25.42 -3.67 2.86
N ASP A 33 -26.10 -3.95 1.75
CA ASP A 33 -25.88 -5.15 0.98
C ASP A 33 -24.46 -5.17 0.40
N PRO A 34 -23.81 -6.35 0.29
CA PRO A 34 -22.52 -6.48 -0.36
C PRO A 34 -22.52 -5.92 -1.79
N ILE A 35 -21.42 -5.28 -2.17
CA ILE A 35 -21.25 -4.77 -3.53
C ILE A 35 -20.95 -5.95 -4.46
N ASN A 36 -21.69 -6.01 -5.57
CA ASN A 36 -21.44 -6.98 -6.62
C ASN A 36 -21.34 -6.28 -7.98
N THR A 37 -20.12 -6.23 -8.54
CA THR A 37 -19.87 -5.66 -9.86
C THR A 37 -19.55 -6.72 -10.92
N VAL A 38 -19.64 -8.01 -10.58
CA VAL A 38 -19.34 -9.12 -11.50
C VAL A 38 -20.25 -9.04 -12.72
N ASP A 39 -19.60 -9.06 -13.90
CA ASP A 39 -20.25 -9.02 -15.21
C ASP A 39 -21.12 -7.75 -15.46
N THR A 40 -20.91 -6.68 -14.66
CA THR A 40 -21.62 -5.40 -14.84
C THR A 40 -20.76 -4.33 -15.51
N LEU A 41 -19.43 -4.53 -15.54
CA LEU A 41 -18.50 -3.61 -16.15
C LEU A 41 -18.23 -3.98 -17.61
N ASP A 42 -18.16 -2.98 -18.49
CA ASP A 42 -17.84 -3.15 -19.92
C ASP A 42 -16.34 -3.01 -20.21
N PHE A 43 -15.56 -2.62 -19.18
CA PHE A 43 -14.11 -2.39 -19.27
C PHE A 43 -13.73 -1.44 -20.41
N ALA A 44 -14.46 -0.33 -20.51
CA ALA A 44 -14.34 0.61 -21.62
C ALA A 44 -12.98 1.34 -21.64
N ASN A 45 -12.41 1.60 -20.47
CA ASN A 45 -11.24 2.48 -20.36
C ASN A 45 -9.92 1.69 -20.47
N ARG A 46 -8.99 2.19 -21.29
CA ARG A 46 -7.65 1.61 -21.31
C ARG A 46 -6.94 1.91 -19.98
N LEU A 47 -6.34 0.90 -19.37
CA LEU A 47 -5.55 1.03 -18.16
C LEU A 47 -4.43 2.07 -18.38
N ARG A 48 -4.38 3.07 -17.51
CA ARG A 48 -3.27 4.01 -17.44
C ARG A 48 -2.07 3.34 -16.79
N ILE A 49 -0.89 3.52 -17.37
CA ILE A 49 0.36 3.05 -16.77
C ILE A 49 1.05 4.28 -16.19
N PRO A 50 1.34 4.34 -14.87
CA PRO A 50 2.14 5.42 -14.30
C PRO A 50 3.45 5.56 -15.07
N ALA A 51 3.85 6.79 -15.39
CA ALA A 51 5.11 7.00 -16.10
C ALA A 51 6.30 6.63 -15.21
N LEU A 52 7.42 6.21 -15.82
CA LEU A 52 8.69 6.13 -15.09
C LEU A 52 9.21 7.54 -14.85
N ALA A 53 9.54 7.85 -13.59
CA ALA A 53 10.15 9.12 -13.22
C ALA A 53 11.51 9.29 -13.90
N GLN A 54 11.80 10.51 -14.29
CA GLN A 54 13.13 10.86 -14.76
C GLN A 54 14.09 11.00 -13.59
N SER A 55 15.34 10.63 -13.81
CA SER A 55 16.40 10.80 -12.84
C SER A 55 17.70 11.14 -13.55
N GLU A 56 18.54 11.89 -12.87
CA GLU A 56 19.89 12.20 -13.31
C GLU A 56 20.89 11.56 -12.36
N VAL A 57 22.11 11.33 -12.80
CA VAL A 57 23.20 10.92 -11.93
C VAL A 57 24.11 12.13 -11.78
N ASP A 58 24.27 12.62 -10.55
CA ASP A 58 25.11 13.79 -10.27
C ASP A 58 26.61 13.45 -10.32
N ALA A 59 27.46 14.47 -10.09
CA ALA A 59 28.91 14.31 -10.14
C ALA A 59 29.47 13.33 -9.10
N ASP A 60 28.73 13.11 -8.01
CA ASP A 60 29.09 12.18 -6.93
C ASP A 60 28.55 10.77 -7.15
N GLY A 61 27.93 10.51 -8.30
CA GLY A 61 27.33 9.23 -8.66
C GLY A 61 25.99 8.95 -8.01
N VAL A 62 25.35 9.94 -7.39
CA VAL A 62 24.03 9.82 -6.76
C VAL A 62 22.95 9.94 -7.81
N ARG A 63 22.01 9.00 -7.81
CA ARG A 63 20.79 9.09 -8.65
C ARG A 63 19.80 10.04 -8.01
N VAL A 64 19.52 11.15 -8.68
CA VAL A 64 18.65 12.22 -8.19
C VAL A 64 17.30 12.16 -8.88
N PHE A 65 16.22 12.08 -8.10
CA PHE A 65 14.85 12.30 -8.54
C PHE A 65 14.36 13.65 -8.05
N GLN A 66 13.42 14.24 -8.79
CA GLN A 66 12.74 15.47 -8.39
C GLN A 66 11.24 15.20 -8.36
N LEU A 67 10.57 15.48 -7.25
CA LEU A 67 9.14 15.35 -7.08
C LEU A 67 8.55 16.64 -6.52
N SER A 68 7.43 17.09 -7.06
CA SER A 68 6.59 18.10 -6.42
C SER A 68 5.27 17.46 -6.00
N VAL A 69 4.82 17.77 -4.81
CA VAL A 69 3.49 17.40 -4.31
C VAL A 69 2.53 18.54 -4.68
N THR A 70 1.49 18.25 -5.47
CA THR A 70 0.65 19.30 -6.07
C THR A 70 -0.83 18.95 -5.99
N ALA A 71 -1.67 19.98 -5.84
CA ALA A 71 -3.09 19.88 -6.11
C ALA A 71 -3.35 19.85 -7.62
N GLY A 72 -4.39 19.13 -8.03
CA GLY A 72 -4.78 18.97 -9.42
C GLY A 72 -6.23 18.52 -9.56
N SER A 73 -6.53 17.92 -10.69
CA SER A 73 -7.81 17.27 -10.93
C SER A 73 -7.65 16.06 -11.85
N ALA A 74 -8.53 15.08 -11.68
CA ALA A 74 -8.60 13.92 -12.56
C ALA A 74 -10.06 13.59 -12.92
N GLU A 75 -10.27 13.04 -14.11
CA GLU A 75 -11.55 12.51 -14.52
C GLU A 75 -11.59 11.00 -14.29
N PHE A 76 -12.45 10.56 -13.35
CA PHE A 76 -12.72 9.16 -13.06
C PHE A 76 -14.08 8.74 -13.60
N LEU A 77 -15.04 9.63 -13.49
CA LEU A 77 -16.39 9.48 -14.01
C LEU A 77 -16.56 10.41 -15.21
N PRO A 78 -17.27 9.98 -16.28
CA PRO A 78 -17.38 10.75 -17.53
C PRO A 78 -17.87 12.19 -17.30
N GLY A 79 -17.08 13.15 -17.77
CA GLY A 79 -17.42 14.59 -17.72
C GLY A 79 -17.31 15.24 -16.34
N VAL A 80 -16.74 14.55 -15.34
CA VAL A 80 -16.61 15.07 -13.98
C VAL A 80 -15.14 15.22 -13.59
N ALA A 81 -14.69 16.45 -13.36
CA ALA A 81 -13.37 16.76 -12.84
C ALA A 81 -13.38 16.68 -11.31
N THR A 82 -12.76 15.65 -10.78
CA THR A 82 -12.58 15.45 -9.33
C THR A 82 -11.33 16.19 -8.86
N PRO A 83 -11.38 17.05 -7.82
CA PRO A 83 -10.20 17.61 -7.21
C PRO A 83 -9.33 16.48 -6.60
N THR A 84 -8.04 16.51 -6.90
CA THR A 84 -7.09 15.47 -6.49
C THR A 84 -5.76 16.09 -6.07
N TRP A 85 -4.92 15.28 -5.45
CA TRP A 85 -3.51 15.56 -5.24
C TRP A 85 -2.66 14.50 -5.95
N GLY A 86 -1.44 14.86 -6.28
CA GLY A 86 -0.51 13.93 -6.92
C GLY A 86 0.93 14.38 -6.80
N TYR A 87 1.81 13.44 -7.12
CA TYR A 87 3.23 13.73 -7.29
C TYR A 87 3.55 13.94 -8.77
N THR A 88 4.45 14.87 -9.07
CA THR A 88 4.92 15.10 -10.43
C THR A 88 6.43 15.27 -10.47
N ASP A 89 7.08 14.75 -11.53
CA ASP A 89 8.49 15.01 -11.86
C ASP A 89 8.67 16.20 -12.82
N GLY A 90 7.62 17.02 -12.99
CA GLY A 90 7.57 18.15 -13.92
C GLY A 90 7.18 17.79 -15.35
N ARG A 91 7.18 16.51 -15.72
CA ARG A 91 6.73 16.02 -17.04
C ARG A 91 5.48 15.18 -16.96
N TYR A 92 5.40 14.36 -15.91
CA TYR A 92 4.32 13.41 -15.70
C TYR A 92 3.73 13.59 -14.30
N GLY A 93 2.48 13.21 -14.14
CA GLY A 93 1.75 13.38 -12.88
C GLY A 93 1.02 14.71 -12.83
N ALA A 94 0.81 15.22 -11.65
CA ALA A 94 0.03 16.42 -11.32
C ALA A 94 -1.49 16.25 -11.29
N GLY A 95 -2.04 15.12 -11.71
CA GLY A 95 -3.49 14.89 -11.63
C GLY A 95 -3.87 13.98 -10.49
N TYR A 96 -3.27 12.80 -10.43
CA TYR A 96 -3.57 11.75 -9.48
C TYR A 96 -2.45 10.71 -9.50
N LEU A 97 -2.10 10.16 -8.34
CA LEU A 97 -0.95 9.30 -8.14
C LEU A 97 0.40 10.03 -8.39
N GLY A 98 1.45 9.26 -8.49
CA GLY A 98 2.80 9.70 -8.79
C GLY A 98 3.46 8.83 -9.85
N PRO A 99 4.58 9.30 -10.44
CA PRO A 99 5.38 8.49 -11.35
C PRO A 99 6.02 7.32 -10.59
N THR A 100 6.30 6.23 -11.30
CA THR A 100 7.08 5.12 -10.73
C THR A 100 8.55 5.51 -10.68
N LEU A 101 9.12 5.57 -9.49
CA LEU A 101 10.56 5.68 -9.29
C LEU A 101 11.21 4.33 -9.57
N ARG A 102 12.42 4.33 -10.11
CA ARG A 102 13.16 3.09 -10.40
C ARG A 102 14.65 3.27 -10.16
N ALA A 103 15.20 2.44 -9.28
CA ALA A 103 16.60 2.43 -8.97
C ALA A 103 17.08 0.98 -8.78
N ALA A 104 18.38 0.77 -8.67
CA ALA A 104 18.96 -0.55 -8.52
C ALA A 104 19.73 -0.68 -7.20
N ARG A 105 19.82 -1.92 -6.70
CA ARG A 105 20.70 -2.26 -5.57
C ARG A 105 22.13 -1.77 -5.84
N GLY A 106 22.74 -1.20 -4.82
CA GLY A 106 24.09 -0.60 -4.86
C GLY A 106 24.10 0.87 -5.30
N GLN A 107 22.97 1.45 -5.71
CA GLN A 107 22.90 2.87 -6.03
C GLN A 107 22.65 3.72 -4.77
N ARG A 108 23.28 4.90 -4.74
CA ARG A 108 22.87 5.99 -3.84
C ARG A 108 21.75 6.77 -4.53
N VAL A 109 20.71 7.09 -3.77
CA VAL A 109 19.52 7.80 -4.26
C VAL A 109 19.28 9.03 -3.41
N ARG A 110 18.99 10.16 -4.06
CA ARG A 110 18.50 11.39 -3.45
C ARG A 110 17.17 11.77 -4.11
N VAL A 111 16.17 12.12 -3.31
CA VAL A 111 14.90 12.62 -3.83
C VAL A 111 14.70 14.05 -3.37
N LEU A 112 14.60 14.97 -4.32
CA LEU A 112 14.28 16.37 -4.05
C LEU A 112 12.77 16.52 -4.07
N ILE A 113 12.16 16.79 -2.92
CA ILE A 113 10.71 16.91 -2.77
C ILE A 113 10.37 18.37 -2.49
N GLU A 114 9.39 18.91 -3.20
CA GLU A 114 8.83 20.24 -2.97
C GLU A 114 7.34 20.12 -2.68
N ASN A 115 6.91 20.56 -1.51
CA ASN A 115 5.49 20.63 -1.17
C ASN A 115 4.87 21.90 -1.74
N ARG A 116 4.04 21.76 -2.76
CA ARG A 116 3.28 22.86 -3.39
C ARG A 116 1.80 22.86 -2.98
N LEU A 117 1.43 22.07 -1.98
CA LEU A 117 0.12 22.16 -1.35
C LEU A 117 0.07 23.34 -0.39
N SER A 118 -1.12 23.73 0.01
CA SER A 118 -1.36 24.68 1.12
C SER A 118 -1.30 24.02 2.50
N GLU A 119 -1.17 22.71 2.55
CA GLU A 119 -1.19 21.88 3.76
C GLU A 119 0.17 21.20 3.95
N ILE A 120 0.48 20.84 5.19
CA ILE A 120 1.65 20.04 5.52
C ILE A 120 1.51 18.62 4.96
N THR A 121 2.61 18.02 4.55
CA THR A 121 2.66 16.62 4.10
C THR A 121 3.97 15.97 4.52
N THR A 122 4.12 14.69 4.27
CA THR A 122 5.38 13.93 4.32
C THR A 122 5.49 13.06 3.09
N VAL A 123 6.61 12.35 2.92
CA VAL A 123 6.74 11.29 1.90
C VAL A 123 7.48 10.12 2.52
N HIS A 124 6.73 9.13 2.95
CA HIS A 124 7.28 7.89 3.47
C HIS A 124 7.62 6.91 2.34
N TRP A 125 8.81 6.31 2.44
CA TRP A 125 9.33 5.33 1.48
C TRP A 125 9.02 3.91 1.96
N HIS A 126 7.78 3.51 1.82
CA HIS A 126 7.24 2.26 2.37
C HIS A 126 7.99 1.01 1.87
N GLY A 127 8.56 0.26 2.81
CA GLY A 127 9.36 -0.94 2.56
C GLY A 127 10.83 -0.67 2.23
N MET A 128 11.27 0.60 2.19
CA MET A 128 12.67 0.95 2.00
C MET A 128 13.43 0.79 3.30
N ARG A 129 14.62 0.19 3.24
CA ARG A 129 15.58 0.17 4.35
C ARG A 129 16.55 1.34 4.19
N LEU A 130 16.43 2.30 5.06
CA LEU A 130 17.14 3.58 4.99
C LEU A 130 17.33 4.15 6.40
N PRO A 131 18.17 5.18 6.61
CA PRO A 131 18.29 5.86 7.89
C PRO A 131 16.98 6.55 8.32
N ALA A 132 16.68 6.55 9.61
CA ALA A 132 15.42 7.04 10.15
C ALA A 132 15.11 8.50 9.76
N HIS A 133 16.12 9.39 9.71
CA HIS A 133 15.96 10.78 9.28
C HIS A 133 15.56 10.93 7.79
N SER A 134 15.68 9.86 7.00
CA SER A 134 15.27 9.82 5.59
C SER A 134 13.97 9.03 5.38
N ASP A 135 13.31 8.55 6.44
CA ASP A 135 12.17 7.65 6.38
C ASP A 135 10.88 8.31 5.89
N GLY A 136 10.67 9.58 6.22
CA GLY A 136 9.51 10.36 5.80
C GLY A 136 8.25 10.10 6.62
N GLY A 137 8.40 9.67 7.85
CA GLY A 137 7.32 9.53 8.83
C GLY A 137 6.87 10.88 9.43
N PRO A 138 6.06 10.85 10.51
CA PRO A 138 5.50 12.07 11.12
C PRO A 138 6.54 13.07 11.61
N HIS A 139 7.78 12.62 11.88
CA HIS A 139 8.89 13.49 12.32
C HIS A 139 9.66 14.17 11.18
N GLN A 140 9.29 13.95 9.92
CA GLN A 140 9.86 14.63 8.76
C GLN A 140 8.78 15.39 7.98
N PRO A 141 8.06 16.34 8.62
CA PRO A 141 7.04 17.14 7.97
C PRO A 141 7.66 18.08 6.92
N ILE A 142 6.92 18.28 5.84
CA ILE A 142 7.25 19.22 4.77
C ILE A 142 6.15 20.27 4.73
N ALA A 143 6.40 21.44 5.28
CA ALA A 143 5.40 22.52 5.30
C ALA A 143 5.10 23.04 3.89
N ALA A 144 4.00 23.80 3.77
CA ALA A 144 3.61 24.43 2.50
C ALA A 144 4.73 25.29 1.93
N GLY A 145 5.14 25.02 0.68
CA GLY A 145 6.23 25.72 0.00
C GLY A 145 7.64 25.25 0.38
N GLU A 146 7.79 24.34 1.33
CA GLU A 146 9.09 23.82 1.76
C GLU A 146 9.60 22.67 0.89
N ARG A 147 10.87 22.32 1.12
CA ARG A 147 11.59 21.25 0.43
C ARG A 147 12.25 20.32 1.42
N TRP A 148 12.25 19.01 1.07
CA TRP A 148 12.95 17.96 1.80
C TRP A 148 13.82 17.16 0.82
N GLN A 149 15.00 16.72 1.26
CA GLN A 149 16.01 16.09 0.41
C GLN A 149 16.63 14.86 1.06
N PRO A 150 15.87 13.76 1.27
CA PRO A 150 16.43 12.53 1.80
C PRO A 150 17.39 11.88 0.82
N GLU A 151 18.44 11.26 1.38
CA GLU A 151 19.44 10.50 0.62
C GLU A 151 19.79 9.22 1.36
N TRP A 152 19.92 8.13 0.61
CA TRP A 152 20.32 6.82 1.15
C TRP A 152 20.95 5.92 0.09
N SER A 153 21.63 4.85 0.54
CA SER A 153 22.13 3.77 -0.31
C SER A 153 21.14 2.61 -0.33
N ILE A 154 20.88 2.05 -1.51
CA ILE A 154 19.99 0.90 -1.67
C ILE A 154 20.80 -0.38 -1.47
N GLU A 155 20.60 -1.05 -0.34
CA GLU A 155 21.28 -2.30 0.00
C GLU A 155 20.38 -3.53 -0.12
N GLN A 156 19.07 -3.32 -0.12
CA GLN A 156 18.07 -4.38 -0.17
C GLN A 156 17.91 -4.99 -1.57
N PRO A 157 17.37 -6.22 -1.68
CA PRO A 157 17.16 -6.90 -2.96
C PRO A 157 16.06 -6.23 -3.79
N ALA A 158 15.90 -6.72 -5.04
CA ALA A 158 14.80 -6.31 -5.91
C ALA A 158 13.44 -6.50 -5.25
N ALA A 159 12.60 -5.48 -5.34
CA ALA A 159 11.28 -5.45 -4.74
C ALA A 159 10.37 -4.43 -5.43
N THR A 160 9.06 -4.58 -5.23
CA THR A 160 8.06 -3.57 -5.56
C THR A 160 7.69 -2.83 -4.29
N LEU A 161 8.26 -1.63 -4.12
CA LEU A 161 8.00 -0.73 -3.02
C LEU A 161 7.07 0.41 -3.49
N TRP A 162 6.69 1.27 -2.55
CA TRP A 162 5.84 2.40 -2.87
C TRP A 162 6.14 3.61 -1.97
N TYR A 163 5.53 4.76 -2.25
CA TYR A 163 5.66 5.95 -1.43
C TYR A 163 4.30 6.64 -1.28
N HIS A 164 4.07 7.18 -0.10
CA HIS A 164 2.81 7.81 0.29
C HIS A 164 3.03 8.82 1.42
N PRO A 165 2.06 9.72 1.70
CA PRO A 165 2.15 10.62 2.85
C PRO A 165 1.98 9.84 4.15
N HIS A 166 2.57 10.38 5.23
CA HIS A 166 2.48 9.83 6.58
C HIS A 166 2.45 10.93 7.66
N PRO A 167 1.71 12.04 7.45
CA PRO A 167 1.53 13.02 8.52
C PRO A 167 0.57 12.46 9.56
N HIS A 168 0.83 12.70 10.83
CA HIS A 168 -0.02 12.21 11.92
C HIS A 168 -1.45 12.75 11.80
N GLY A 169 -2.45 11.84 11.74
CA GLY A 169 -3.88 12.17 11.67
C GLY A 169 -4.43 12.51 10.28
N GLU A 170 -3.60 12.54 9.21
CA GLU A 170 -4.02 12.96 7.86
C GLU A 170 -3.62 11.97 6.74
N THR A 171 -3.09 10.81 7.10
CA THR A 171 -2.62 9.81 6.12
C THR A 171 -3.75 9.32 5.22
N GLU A 172 -4.92 8.98 5.81
CA GLU A 172 -6.08 8.50 5.06
C GLU A 172 -6.59 9.56 4.07
N ALA A 173 -6.74 10.80 4.51
CA ALA A 173 -7.25 11.88 3.69
C ALA A 173 -6.32 12.22 2.51
N GLN A 174 -5.02 12.34 2.77
CA GLN A 174 -4.02 12.67 1.74
C GLN A 174 -3.84 11.54 0.72
N THR A 175 -3.81 10.27 1.18
CA THR A 175 -3.74 9.09 0.30
C THR A 175 -5.02 8.94 -0.52
N THR A 176 -6.20 9.22 0.06
CA THR A 176 -7.46 9.19 -0.67
C THR A 176 -7.49 10.22 -1.79
N ARG A 177 -6.93 11.41 -1.57
CA ARG A 177 -6.82 12.46 -2.59
C ARG A 177 -5.87 12.11 -3.74
N GLY A 178 -4.98 11.09 -3.57
CA GLY A 178 -4.16 10.55 -4.66
C GLY A 178 -2.66 10.50 -4.41
N LEU A 179 -2.17 10.87 -3.24
CA LEU A 179 -0.74 10.83 -2.93
C LEU A 179 -0.25 9.39 -2.75
N THR A 180 0.08 8.74 -3.85
CA THR A 180 0.57 7.36 -3.92
C THR A 180 1.44 7.19 -5.16
N GLY A 181 2.58 6.53 -5.04
CA GLY A 181 3.43 6.17 -6.18
C GLY A 181 4.26 4.93 -5.91
N LEU A 182 4.71 4.25 -6.96
CA LEU A 182 5.52 3.04 -6.84
C LEU A 182 7.02 3.36 -6.87
N PHE A 183 7.80 2.56 -6.16
CA PHE A 183 9.25 2.57 -6.22
C PHE A 183 9.77 1.17 -6.51
N TYR A 184 10.26 0.94 -7.72
CA TYR A 184 10.83 -0.34 -8.13
C TYR A 184 12.31 -0.42 -7.81
N LEU A 185 12.70 -1.49 -7.12
CA LEU A 185 14.10 -1.84 -6.95
C LEU A 185 14.47 -2.98 -7.87
N ASP A 186 15.56 -2.79 -8.61
CA ASP A 186 16.18 -3.81 -9.44
C ASP A 186 17.50 -4.28 -8.81
N ASP A 187 17.85 -5.54 -9.00
CA ASP A 187 19.14 -6.10 -8.58
C ASP A 187 19.91 -6.77 -9.71
N GLY A 188 19.35 -6.68 -10.93
CA GLY A 188 19.91 -7.34 -12.11
C GLY A 188 19.61 -8.84 -12.21
N GLY A 189 18.97 -9.43 -11.15
CA GLY A 189 18.60 -10.83 -11.10
C GLY A 189 17.44 -11.22 -12.01
N ASN A 190 17.22 -12.51 -12.18
CA ASN A 190 16.06 -13.12 -12.87
C ASN A 190 15.77 -12.56 -14.27
N PRO A 191 16.73 -12.56 -15.21
CA PRO A 191 16.55 -11.97 -16.55
C PRO A 191 15.47 -12.68 -17.39
N GLN A 192 15.01 -13.86 -16.95
CA GLN A 192 13.96 -14.64 -17.61
C GLN A 192 12.55 -14.10 -17.36
N LEU A 193 12.35 -13.30 -16.31
CA LEU A 193 11.06 -12.72 -15.98
C LEU A 193 10.66 -11.63 -17.00
N PRO A 194 9.35 -11.42 -17.23
CA PRO A 194 8.86 -10.23 -17.91
C PRO A 194 9.38 -8.96 -17.20
N ARG A 195 9.94 -7.99 -17.97
CA ARG A 195 10.61 -6.80 -17.42
C ARG A 195 10.44 -5.52 -18.23
N ARG A 196 9.65 -5.58 -19.31
CA ARG A 196 9.37 -4.39 -20.12
C ARG A 196 8.22 -3.63 -19.48
N TYR A 197 8.57 -2.55 -18.77
CA TYR A 197 7.62 -1.71 -18.05
C TYR A 197 6.46 -1.25 -18.94
N GLY A 198 5.22 -1.43 -18.49
CA GLY A 198 3.99 -1.09 -19.19
C GLY A 198 3.65 -1.99 -20.39
N ILE A 199 4.45 -3.04 -20.67
CA ILE A 199 4.23 -3.98 -21.80
C ILE A 199 3.99 -5.40 -21.26
N ASP A 200 4.92 -5.96 -20.51
CA ASP A 200 4.81 -7.27 -19.88
C ASP A 200 5.21 -7.27 -18.40
N ASP A 201 5.68 -6.15 -17.86
CA ASP A 201 5.89 -5.84 -16.45
C ASP A 201 5.00 -4.65 -16.10
N ILE A 202 3.85 -4.94 -15.49
CA ILE A 202 2.72 -4.01 -15.38
C ILE A 202 2.54 -3.59 -13.91
N PRO A 203 2.67 -2.30 -13.58
CA PRO A 203 2.24 -1.78 -12.30
C PRO A 203 0.72 -1.86 -12.16
N ILE A 204 0.24 -2.32 -11.00
CA ILE A 204 -1.18 -2.40 -10.66
C ILE A 204 -1.38 -1.82 -9.26
N ILE A 205 -1.83 -0.58 -9.19
CA ILE A 205 -2.19 0.11 -7.95
C ILE A 205 -3.70 -0.01 -7.79
N LEU A 206 -4.14 -0.81 -6.82
CA LEU A 206 -5.55 -1.01 -6.50
C LEU A 206 -6.00 0.02 -5.46
N GLN A 207 -7.09 0.69 -5.73
CA GLN A 207 -7.72 1.65 -4.83
C GLN A 207 -9.24 1.57 -4.97
N ASP A 208 -9.95 1.93 -3.94
CA ASP A 208 -11.41 2.11 -3.97
C ASP A 208 -11.76 3.53 -3.51
N ARG A 209 -12.77 4.11 -4.13
CA ARG A 209 -13.23 5.46 -3.86
C ARG A 209 -14.75 5.52 -3.87
N SER A 210 -15.31 6.43 -3.11
CA SER A 210 -16.71 6.87 -3.27
C SER A 210 -16.73 8.34 -3.63
N PHE A 211 -17.74 8.74 -4.40
CA PHE A 211 -17.90 10.10 -4.90
C PHE A 211 -19.22 10.71 -4.41
N ASP A 212 -19.19 11.99 -4.07
CA ASP A 212 -20.41 12.75 -3.81
C ASP A 212 -21.15 13.07 -5.13
N SER A 213 -22.30 13.72 -5.03
CA SER A 213 -23.11 14.12 -6.21
C SER A 213 -22.41 15.13 -7.13
N ARG A 214 -21.32 15.75 -6.70
CA ARG A 214 -20.49 16.68 -7.48
C ARG A 214 -19.22 16.01 -8.00
N GLY A 215 -19.05 14.70 -7.77
CA GLY A 215 -17.87 13.93 -8.18
C GLY A 215 -16.62 14.17 -7.34
N ARG A 216 -16.74 14.72 -6.13
CA ARG A 216 -15.61 14.84 -5.19
C ARG A 216 -15.49 13.56 -4.37
N PHE A 217 -14.27 13.21 -3.95
CA PHE A 217 -14.08 12.09 -3.04
C PHE A 217 -14.82 12.29 -1.72
N LEU A 218 -15.51 11.23 -1.27
CA LEU A 218 -16.04 11.16 0.08
C LEU A 218 -14.91 10.77 1.04
N LEU A 219 -14.62 11.65 1.99
CA LEU A 219 -13.63 11.47 3.04
C LEU A 219 -14.29 11.20 4.41
N ARG A 220 -15.57 10.83 4.40
CA ARG A 220 -16.41 10.57 5.59
C ARG A 220 -17.11 9.23 5.39
N ASP A 221 -17.97 8.89 6.35
CA ASP A 221 -18.76 7.65 6.31
C ASP A 221 -17.88 6.40 6.33
N ARG A 222 -16.99 6.37 7.31
CA ARG A 222 -16.08 5.24 7.54
C ARG A 222 -16.87 4.00 7.96
N ALA A 223 -16.53 2.89 7.33
CA ALA A 223 -16.99 1.58 7.72
C ALA A 223 -16.14 1.01 8.89
N VAL A 224 -16.32 -0.25 9.18
CA VAL A 224 -15.65 -0.96 10.28
C VAL A 224 -14.12 -0.82 10.25
N THR A 225 -13.53 -0.86 9.05
CA THR A 225 -12.07 -0.82 8.85
C THR A 225 -11.56 0.53 8.33
N GLY A 226 -12.43 1.48 8.03
CA GLY A 226 -12.10 2.78 7.45
C GLY A 226 -12.94 3.11 6.21
N LEU A 227 -12.42 3.98 5.33
CA LEU A 227 -13.10 4.36 4.10
C LEU A 227 -13.17 3.17 3.12
N LEU A 228 -14.38 2.72 2.80
CA LEU A 228 -14.63 1.70 1.79
C LEU A 228 -15.41 2.29 0.62
N GLY A 229 -14.76 2.39 -0.53
CA GLY A 229 -15.35 2.89 -1.75
C GLY A 229 -16.22 1.87 -2.48
N ASP A 230 -17.16 2.35 -3.28
CA ASP A 230 -18.00 1.55 -4.18
C ASP A 230 -17.46 1.54 -5.63
N THR A 231 -16.45 2.33 -5.90
CA THR A 231 -15.85 2.51 -7.22
C THR A 231 -14.39 2.09 -7.17
N ILE A 232 -14.05 1.00 -7.85
CA ILE A 232 -12.67 0.50 -7.90
C ILE A 232 -11.90 1.25 -8.97
N LEU A 233 -10.72 1.74 -8.58
CA LEU A 233 -9.75 2.37 -9.47
C LEU A 233 -8.50 1.49 -9.55
N VAL A 234 -8.05 1.22 -10.76
CA VAL A 234 -6.74 0.58 -11.00
C VAL A 234 -5.85 1.59 -11.70
N ASN A 235 -4.72 1.93 -11.09
CA ASN A 235 -3.85 3.03 -11.56
C ASN A 235 -4.64 4.33 -11.82
N GLY A 236 -5.62 4.65 -10.98
CA GLY A 236 -6.50 5.79 -11.19
C GLY A 236 -7.43 5.68 -12.40
N THR A 237 -7.66 4.49 -12.92
CA THR A 237 -8.58 4.22 -14.04
C THR A 237 -9.78 3.45 -13.54
N TYR A 238 -10.98 3.98 -13.75
CA TYR A 238 -12.23 3.27 -13.51
C TYR A 238 -12.54 2.33 -14.67
N ASN A 239 -13.05 1.11 -14.38
CA ASN A 239 -13.52 0.15 -15.38
C ASN A 239 -12.46 -0.16 -16.48
N PRO A 240 -11.22 -0.53 -16.08
CA PRO A 240 -10.09 -0.59 -16.99
C PRO A 240 -9.95 -1.92 -17.73
N HIS A 241 -9.37 -1.86 -18.94
CA HIS A 241 -8.80 -3.00 -19.62
C HIS A 241 -7.30 -2.80 -19.91
N LEU A 242 -6.55 -3.90 -19.85
CA LEU A 242 -5.13 -3.99 -20.19
C LEU A 242 -4.96 -4.75 -21.51
N PRO A 243 -4.46 -4.13 -22.59
CA PRO A 243 -4.04 -4.87 -23.78
C PRO A 243 -2.81 -5.71 -23.48
N VAL A 244 -2.90 -7.01 -23.75
CA VAL A 244 -1.81 -7.97 -23.54
C VAL A 244 -1.30 -8.47 -24.88
N THR A 245 0.01 -8.33 -25.12
CA THR A 245 0.69 -8.69 -26.37
C THR A 245 1.66 -9.86 -26.20
N THR A 246 1.86 -10.34 -24.97
CA THR A 246 2.79 -11.42 -24.63
C THR A 246 2.05 -12.58 -23.95
N ARG A 247 2.60 -13.80 -24.09
CA ARG A 247 2.01 -15.00 -23.45
C ARG A 247 2.08 -14.96 -21.93
N ARG A 248 3.06 -14.22 -21.35
CA ARG A 248 3.19 -14.02 -19.91
C ARG A 248 3.27 -12.56 -19.59
N VAL A 249 2.56 -12.19 -18.55
CA VAL A 249 2.54 -10.83 -17.99
C VAL A 249 2.89 -10.94 -16.51
N ARG A 250 3.80 -10.09 -16.04
CA ARG A 250 4.07 -9.85 -14.63
C ARG A 250 3.20 -8.68 -14.18
N LEU A 251 2.31 -8.93 -13.24
CA LEU A 251 1.55 -7.89 -12.57
C LEU A 251 2.21 -7.60 -11.23
N ARG A 252 2.60 -6.35 -11.00
CA ARG A 252 3.13 -5.88 -9.73
C ARG A 252 2.00 -5.18 -8.97
N LEU A 253 1.40 -5.94 -8.08
CA LEU A 253 0.20 -5.57 -7.34
C LEU A 253 0.58 -4.78 -6.09
N LEU A 254 -0.05 -3.64 -5.90
CA LEU A 254 -0.07 -2.87 -4.66
C LEU A 254 -1.53 -2.68 -4.26
N ASN A 255 -1.90 -3.04 -3.04
CA ASN A 255 -3.13 -2.57 -2.44
C ASN A 255 -2.89 -1.21 -1.79
N ALA A 256 -3.26 -0.13 -2.49
CA ALA A 256 -3.19 1.25 -2.02
C ALA A 256 -4.57 1.81 -1.62
N SER A 257 -5.52 0.94 -1.31
CA SER A 257 -6.74 1.32 -0.61
C SER A 257 -6.43 1.68 0.84
N THR A 258 -7.20 2.57 1.42
CA THR A 258 -6.97 2.99 2.81
C THR A 258 -7.50 1.99 3.83
N ALA A 259 -8.45 1.13 3.42
CA ALA A 259 -9.08 0.15 4.32
C ALA A 259 -9.47 -1.18 3.64
N ARG A 260 -9.69 -1.20 2.32
CA ARG A 260 -10.21 -2.39 1.62
C ARG A 260 -9.18 -3.50 1.52
N ILE A 261 -9.58 -4.69 1.95
CA ILE A 261 -8.83 -5.94 1.75
C ILE A 261 -9.33 -6.60 0.47
N TYR A 262 -8.44 -6.96 -0.45
CA TYR A 262 -8.77 -7.67 -1.68
C TYR A 262 -8.42 -9.15 -1.57
N HIS A 263 -9.33 -10.02 -2.01
CA HIS A 263 -9.07 -11.46 -2.19
C HIS A 263 -9.04 -11.77 -3.67
N LEU A 264 -7.88 -11.60 -4.27
CA LEU A 264 -7.68 -11.60 -5.71
C LEU A 264 -7.81 -12.99 -6.33
N ALA A 265 -8.51 -13.06 -7.44
CA ALA A 265 -8.71 -14.25 -8.26
C ALA A 265 -8.91 -13.87 -9.72
N PHE A 266 -8.80 -14.84 -10.63
CA PHE A 266 -9.27 -14.65 -12.00
C PHE A 266 -10.67 -15.23 -12.17
N GLY A 267 -11.47 -14.59 -13.04
CA GLY A 267 -12.87 -14.96 -13.23
C GLY A 267 -13.10 -16.39 -13.75
N ASP A 268 -12.10 -17.01 -14.35
CA ASP A 268 -12.10 -18.40 -14.79
C ASP A 268 -11.46 -19.38 -13.79
N GLU A 269 -11.17 -18.93 -12.57
CA GLU A 269 -10.59 -19.74 -11.49
C GLU A 269 -9.21 -20.35 -11.82
N ARG A 270 -8.48 -19.81 -12.79
CA ARG A 270 -7.14 -20.29 -13.14
C ARG A 270 -6.13 -20.07 -12.03
N GLU A 271 -5.09 -20.88 -12.04
CA GLU A 271 -3.90 -20.67 -11.24
C GLU A 271 -3.02 -19.58 -11.85
N PHE A 272 -2.38 -18.82 -10.96
CA PHE A 272 -1.30 -17.92 -11.28
C PHE A 272 -0.12 -18.15 -10.33
N ALA A 273 1.05 -17.67 -10.70
CA ALA A 273 2.25 -17.87 -9.90
C ALA A 273 2.63 -16.58 -9.14
N VAL A 274 2.58 -16.61 -7.82
CA VAL A 274 3.18 -15.57 -6.98
C VAL A 274 4.68 -15.76 -6.97
N ILE A 275 5.44 -14.72 -7.33
CA ILE A 275 6.89 -14.75 -7.44
C ILE A 275 7.60 -13.85 -6.42
N ALA A 276 6.91 -12.83 -5.89
CA ALA A 276 7.45 -11.94 -4.88
C ALA A 276 6.35 -11.48 -3.93
N THR A 277 6.76 -11.07 -2.74
CA THR A 277 5.96 -10.35 -1.75
C THR A 277 6.57 -8.95 -1.52
N ASP A 278 6.18 -8.26 -0.46
CA ASP A 278 6.51 -6.86 -0.19
C ASP A 278 7.98 -6.51 -0.41
N CYS A 279 8.89 -7.32 0.14
CA CYS A 279 10.32 -6.99 0.23
C CYS A 279 11.23 -7.90 -0.62
N GLY A 280 10.69 -8.63 -1.59
CA GLY A 280 11.52 -9.41 -2.49
C GLY A 280 10.90 -10.69 -3.02
N PHE A 281 11.70 -11.40 -3.82
CA PHE A 281 11.29 -12.65 -4.44
C PHE A 281 11.11 -13.77 -3.42
N LEU A 282 10.18 -14.67 -3.73
CA LEU A 282 10.08 -15.99 -3.10
C LEU A 282 11.25 -16.89 -3.55
N PRO A 283 11.62 -17.93 -2.80
CA PRO A 283 12.63 -18.90 -3.25
C PRO A 283 12.24 -19.62 -4.55
N ALA A 284 10.95 -19.84 -4.73
CA ALA A 284 10.37 -20.44 -5.93
C ALA A 284 8.96 -19.88 -6.16
N PRO A 285 8.46 -19.89 -7.40
CA PRO A 285 7.09 -19.47 -7.69
C PRO A 285 6.06 -20.32 -6.95
N ARG A 286 5.14 -19.70 -6.24
CA ARG A 286 4.03 -20.36 -5.55
C ARG A 286 2.76 -20.27 -6.39
N ARG A 287 2.25 -21.40 -6.86
CA ARG A 287 0.98 -21.46 -7.58
C ARG A 287 -0.20 -21.36 -6.63
N THR A 288 -1.16 -20.53 -6.99
CA THR A 288 -2.41 -20.34 -6.23
C THR A 288 -3.53 -19.89 -7.16
N ARG A 289 -4.78 -20.04 -6.69
CA ARG A 289 -5.98 -19.48 -7.35
C ARG A 289 -6.47 -18.23 -6.64
N ARG A 290 -5.97 -17.98 -5.45
CA ARG A 290 -6.41 -16.89 -4.58
C ARG A 290 -5.21 -16.21 -3.94
N LEU A 291 -5.30 -14.89 -3.81
CA LEU A 291 -4.29 -14.08 -3.12
C LEU A 291 -4.98 -13.02 -2.29
N LEU A 292 -4.89 -13.14 -0.97
CA LEU A 292 -5.35 -12.10 -0.06
C LEU A 292 -4.30 -10.99 0.00
N LEU A 293 -4.74 -9.73 -0.05
CA LEU A 293 -3.87 -8.55 -0.07
C LEU A 293 -4.51 -7.43 0.75
N SER A 294 -4.00 -7.19 1.94
CA SER A 294 -4.46 -6.09 2.80
C SER A 294 -3.84 -4.75 2.37
N PRO A 295 -4.34 -3.59 2.83
CA PRO A 295 -3.71 -2.30 2.57
C PRO A 295 -2.21 -2.33 2.82
N ALA A 296 -1.45 -1.69 1.94
CA ALA A 296 0.01 -1.62 1.88
C ALA A 296 0.75 -2.90 1.44
N GLU A 297 0.13 -4.07 1.46
CA GLU A 297 0.78 -5.27 0.95
C GLU A 297 0.99 -5.21 -0.55
N ARG A 298 2.11 -5.80 -1.00
CA ARG A 298 2.46 -5.96 -2.41
C ARG A 298 2.66 -7.43 -2.73
N ALA A 299 2.39 -7.76 -3.97
CA ALA A 299 2.76 -9.06 -4.53
C ALA A 299 3.07 -8.92 -6.01
N GLU A 300 3.96 -9.78 -6.51
CA GLU A 300 4.18 -9.91 -7.93
C GLU A 300 3.70 -11.26 -8.42
N VAL A 301 2.89 -11.23 -9.46
CA VAL A 301 2.30 -12.45 -10.01
C VAL A 301 2.58 -12.59 -11.50
N LEU A 302 2.81 -13.83 -11.93
CA LEU A 302 2.90 -14.17 -13.35
C LEU A 302 1.59 -14.81 -13.81
N VAL A 303 1.04 -14.25 -14.87
CA VAL A 303 -0.21 -14.68 -15.49
C VAL A 303 0.08 -15.13 -16.92
N GLU A 304 -0.48 -16.28 -17.31
CA GLU A 304 -0.42 -16.76 -18.69
C GLU A 304 -1.69 -16.37 -19.45
N ALA A 305 -1.51 -15.73 -20.59
CA ALA A 305 -2.58 -15.36 -21.51
C ALA A 305 -2.60 -16.25 -22.74
N ARG A 306 -3.79 -16.54 -23.26
CA ARG A 306 -4.01 -17.25 -24.52
C ARG A 306 -4.37 -16.26 -25.63
N PRO A 307 -4.05 -16.57 -26.90
CA PRO A 307 -4.43 -15.70 -28.00
C PRO A 307 -5.93 -15.39 -28.04
N GLY A 308 -6.30 -14.12 -28.12
CA GLY A 308 -7.68 -13.64 -28.19
C GLY A 308 -8.49 -13.74 -26.91
N GLU A 309 -7.88 -14.11 -25.79
CA GLU A 309 -8.56 -14.33 -24.51
C GLU A 309 -8.95 -13.01 -23.84
N LEU A 310 -10.11 -13.01 -23.19
CA LEU A 310 -10.54 -11.98 -22.23
C LEU A 310 -10.48 -12.61 -20.82
N LEU A 311 -9.69 -12.03 -19.94
CA LEU A 311 -9.47 -12.53 -18.60
C LEU A 311 -9.69 -11.44 -17.57
N VAL A 312 -10.60 -11.64 -16.63
CA VAL A 312 -10.93 -10.64 -15.60
C VAL A 312 -10.24 -10.98 -14.28
N LEU A 313 -9.47 -10.04 -13.75
CA LEU A 313 -9.00 -10.04 -12.37
C LEU A 313 -10.13 -9.54 -11.48
N ARG A 314 -10.44 -10.27 -10.42
CA ARG A 314 -11.53 -10.01 -9.46
C ARG A 314 -11.03 -9.97 -8.03
N SER A 315 -11.82 -9.34 -7.16
CA SER A 315 -11.80 -9.62 -5.72
C SER A 315 -13.06 -10.42 -5.39
N VAL A 316 -12.87 -11.54 -4.69
CA VAL A 316 -13.94 -12.44 -4.24
C VAL A 316 -14.08 -12.35 -2.71
N PRO A 317 -15.17 -12.83 -2.11
CA PRO A 317 -15.34 -12.82 -0.67
C PRO A 317 -14.19 -13.46 0.09
N TRP A 318 -13.98 -12.96 1.31
CA TRP A 318 -12.99 -13.48 2.25
C TRP A 318 -13.61 -13.66 3.64
N ASP A 319 -12.98 -14.55 4.43
CA ASP A 319 -13.30 -14.76 5.83
C ASP A 319 -12.05 -14.47 6.69
N LEU A 320 -12.20 -13.55 7.63
CA LEU A 320 -11.18 -13.14 8.60
C LEU A 320 -11.70 -13.27 10.04
N ASN A 321 -12.45 -14.35 10.31
CA ASN A 321 -13.00 -14.70 11.62
C ASN A 321 -13.95 -13.64 12.23
N MET A 322 -14.64 -12.89 11.38
CA MET A 322 -15.61 -11.87 11.80
C MET A 322 -17.03 -12.40 11.78
N ILE A 323 -17.91 -11.84 12.60
CA ILE A 323 -19.36 -12.08 12.47
C ILE A 323 -19.90 -11.38 11.21
N THR A 324 -20.92 -11.94 10.59
CA THR A 324 -21.46 -11.49 9.29
C THR A 324 -21.73 -9.98 9.18
N PRO A 325 -22.36 -9.28 10.14
CA PRO A 325 -22.55 -7.83 10.01
C PRO A 325 -21.25 -7.05 9.89
N LEU A 326 -20.23 -7.42 10.68
CA LEU A 326 -18.90 -6.81 10.62
C LEU A 326 -18.18 -7.16 9.31
N THR A 327 -18.30 -8.42 8.84
CA THR A 327 -17.75 -8.85 7.55
C THR A 327 -18.32 -8.02 6.40
N ASN A 328 -19.65 -7.79 6.36
CA ASN A 328 -20.28 -6.92 5.38
C ASN A 328 -19.76 -5.48 5.49
N GLY A 329 -19.69 -4.95 6.72
CA GLY A 329 -19.18 -3.61 6.99
C GLY A 329 -17.73 -3.42 6.55
N ALA A 330 -16.92 -4.46 6.60
CA ALA A 330 -15.52 -4.45 6.13
C ALA A 330 -15.37 -4.77 4.63
N GLY A 331 -16.48 -5.02 3.90
CA GLY A 331 -16.46 -5.38 2.49
C GLY A 331 -16.04 -6.83 2.20
N GLY A 332 -16.08 -7.71 3.23
CA GLY A 332 -15.63 -9.09 3.11
C GLY A 332 -16.49 -9.97 2.23
N ASN A 333 -17.74 -9.59 2.02
CA ASN A 333 -18.68 -10.28 1.12
C ASN A 333 -18.83 -9.59 -0.24
N ASP A 334 -18.01 -8.57 -0.54
CA ASP A 334 -18.05 -7.90 -1.84
C ASP A 334 -17.47 -8.80 -2.95
N HIS A 335 -18.11 -8.74 -4.13
CA HIS A 335 -17.65 -9.36 -5.37
C HIS A 335 -17.32 -8.25 -6.38
N LEU A 336 -16.04 -8.08 -6.70
CA LEU A 336 -15.62 -6.91 -7.47
C LEU A 336 -14.83 -7.33 -8.72
N ASP A 337 -15.28 -6.93 -9.90
CA ASP A 337 -14.48 -6.93 -11.11
C ASP A 337 -13.51 -5.73 -11.06
N LEU A 338 -12.21 -5.97 -11.28
CA LEU A 338 -11.16 -4.97 -11.11
C LEU A 338 -10.54 -4.54 -12.44
N LEU A 339 -10.11 -5.50 -13.25
CA LEU A 339 -9.34 -5.27 -14.48
C LEU A 339 -9.59 -6.40 -15.47
N GLN A 340 -9.85 -6.07 -16.74
CA GLN A 340 -9.89 -7.04 -17.82
C GLN A 340 -8.57 -7.05 -18.62
N LEU A 341 -7.88 -8.18 -18.67
CA LEU A 341 -6.76 -8.42 -19.58
C LEU A 341 -7.32 -8.83 -20.94
N ARG A 342 -6.96 -8.10 -21.99
CA ARG A 342 -7.37 -8.35 -23.40
C ARG A 342 -6.18 -8.83 -24.20
N ALA A 343 -6.07 -10.14 -24.40
CA ALA A 343 -4.98 -10.73 -25.15
C ALA A 343 -5.16 -10.53 -26.66
N SER A 344 -4.09 -10.13 -27.32
CA SER A 344 -4.04 -10.05 -28.79
C SER A 344 -4.29 -11.44 -29.41
N PRO A 345 -4.88 -11.52 -30.63
CA PRO A 345 -5.00 -12.76 -31.39
C PRO A 345 -3.65 -13.43 -31.68
N SER A 346 -2.57 -12.65 -31.69
CA SER A 346 -1.20 -13.14 -31.79
C SER A 346 -0.39 -12.64 -30.62
N LEU A 347 0.17 -13.55 -29.84
CA LEU A 347 0.98 -13.25 -28.68
C LEU A 347 2.45 -13.60 -28.94
N VAL A 348 3.36 -12.67 -28.68
CA VAL A 348 4.79 -12.97 -28.65
C VAL A 348 5.13 -13.82 -27.42
N ALA A 349 6.21 -14.61 -27.52
CA ALA A 349 6.71 -15.36 -26.38
C ALA A 349 7.03 -14.39 -25.24
N GLY A 350 6.47 -14.61 -24.07
CA GLY A 350 6.84 -13.94 -22.82
C GLY A 350 8.07 -14.58 -22.19
N GLY A 351 8.59 -14.01 -21.11
CA GLY A 351 9.62 -14.62 -20.29
C GLY A 351 9.24 -16.05 -19.83
N ARG A 352 10.15 -16.71 -19.15
CA ARG A 352 9.86 -18.02 -18.53
C ARG A 352 9.49 -17.83 -17.05
N VAL A 353 8.77 -18.78 -16.49
CA VAL A 353 8.65 -18.90 -15.03
C VAL A 353 9.86 -19.69 -14.58
N PRO A 354 10.83 -19.09 -13.87
CA PRO A 354 11.98 -19.84 -13.38
C PRO A 354 11.53 -20.82 -12.28
N GLU A 355 12.21 -21.93 -12.15
CA GLU A 355 11.94 -22.91 -11.08
C GLU A 355 12.43 -22.37 -9.71
N GLN A 356 13.49 -21.60 -9.73
CA GLN A 356 14.05 -20.92 -8.56
C GLN A 356 14.20 -19.43 -8.84
N LEU A 357 14.04 -18.64 -7.81
CA LEU A 357 14.17 -17.19 -7.83
C LEU A 357 15.31 -16.77 -6.89
N GLU A 358 16.02 -15.70 -7.24
CA GLU A 358 16.98 -15.10 -6.34
C GLU A 358 16.26 -14.45 -5.18
N THR A 359 16.54 -14.90 -3.97
CA THR A 359 15.97 -14.38 -2.73
C THR A 359 17.03 -14.29 -1.64
N SER A 360 16.76 -13.46 -0.63
CA SER A 360 17.56 -13.45 0.59
C SER A 360 17.34 -14.73 1.39
N SER A 361 18.37 -15.17 2.10
CA SER A 361 18.31 -16.34 2.99
C SER A 361 17.19 -16.17 4.03
N ALA A 362 16.58 -17.28 4.42
CA ALA A 362 15.59 -17.29 5.49
C ALA A 362 16.18 -16.76 6.80
N ALA A 363 15.38 -16.01 7.56
CA ALA A 363 15.75 -15.59 8.90
C ALA A 363 15.84 -16.80 9.83
N THR A 364 16.96 -16.91 10.55
CA THR A 364 17.16 -17.95 11.58
C THR A 364 16.80 -17.39 12.95
N LEU A 365 16.40 -18.26 13.86
CA LEU A 365 16.09 -17.91 15.24
C LEU A 365 17.21 -18.26 16.23
N ASP A 366 18.41 -18.61 15.70
CA ASP A 366 19.51 -19.15 16.52
C ASP A 366 20.17 -18.09 17.40
N HIS A 367 20.06 -16.80 17.04
CA HIS A 367 20.74 -15.70 17.72
C HIS A 367 19.79 -14.54 18.03
N LEU A 368 18.60 -14.88 18.56
CA LEU A 368 17.63 -13.87 18.99
C LEU A 368 18.16 -13.14 20.24
N VAL A 369 18.21 -11.81 20.17
CA VAL A 369 18.55 -10.97 21.33
C VAL A 369 17.34 -10.66 22.21
N ALA A 370 16.13 -10.66 21.62
CA ALA A 370 14.90 -10.38 22.35
C ALA A 370 13.68 -11.10 21.74
N ARG A 371 12.66 -11.26 22.59
CA ARG A 371 11.30 -11.68 22.22
C ARG A 371 10.33 -10.64 22.77
N ARG A 372 9.47 -10.10 21.89
CA ARG A 372 8.47 -9.10 22.28
C ARG A 372 7.08 -9.56 21.91
N THR A 373 6.08 -9.07 22.63
CA THR A 373 4.67 -9.28 22.32
C THR A 373 3.99 -7.92 22.20
N PHE A 374 3.18 -7.77 21.14
CA PHE A 374 2.37 -6.60 20.88
C PHE A 374 0.92 -7.03 20.76
N GLN A 375 0.03 -6.33 21.44
CA GLN A 375 -1.41 -6.54 21.36
C GLN A 375 -2.04 -5.42 20.54
N LEU A 376 -2.88 -5.80 19.59
CA LEU A 376 -3.66 -4.90 18.74
C LEU A 376 -5.11 -4.99 19.20
N ASP A 377 -5.66 -3.89 19.72
CA ASP A 377 -7.05 -3.82 20.15
C ASP A 377 -7.64 -2.42 19.92
N GLY A 378 -8.82 -2.36 19.31
CA GLY A 378 -9.45 -1.09 18.96
C GLY A 378 -8.58 -0.22 18.06
N ARG A 379 -8.04 0.87 18.59
CA ARG A 379 -7.12 1.82 17.95
C ARG A 379 -5.81 1.95 18.75
N GLU A 380 -5.43 0.90 19.45
CA GLU A 380 -4.31 0.91 20.39
C GLU A 380 -3.34 -0.22 20.10
N ILE A 381 -2.07 0.03 20.38
CA ILE A 381 -1.02 -0.99 20.45
C ILE A 381 -0.58 -1.08 21.92
N ASN A 382 -0.70 -2.25 22.53
CA ASN A 382 -0.41 -2.47 23.95
C ASN A 382 -1.20 -1.53 24.89
N GLY A 383 -2.45 -1.20 24.54
CA GLY A 383 -3.31 -0.31 25.32
C GLY A 383 -2.90 1.17 25.28
N GLN A 384 -2.16 1.59 24.24
CA GLN A 384 -1.69 2.95 24.07
C GLN A 384 -1.91 3.43 22.62
N GLN A 385 -2.25 4.69 22.49
CA GLN A 385 -2.25 5.41 21.22
C GLN A 385 -0.93 6.14 21.03
N MET A 386 -0.69 6.58 19.79
CA MET A 386 0.49 7.35 19.40
C MET A 386 0.67 8.58 20.28
N GLU A 387 1.91 8.81 20.69
CA GLU A 387 2.38 10.03 21.32
C GLU A 387 3.75 10.38 20.74
N MET A 388 3.84 11.54 20.10
CA MET A 388 5.02 11.95 19.32
C MET A 388 6.31 12.03 20.15
N SER A 389 6.22 12.33 21.43
CA SER A 389 7.38 12.43 22.33
C SER A 389 7.83 11.10 22.93
N ARG A 390 7.05 10.00 22.79
CA ARG A 390 7.30 8.73 23.47
C ARG A 390 7.99 7.73 22.54
N ILE A 391 9.07 7.11 23.01
CA ILE A 391 9.69 5.95 22.37
C ILE A 391 9.20 4.67 23.04
N ASP A 392 8.34 3.92 22.33
CA ASP A 392 7.71 2.71 22.85
C ASP A 392 8.68 1.51 22.86
N THR A 393 9.54 1.42 21.85
CA THR A 393 10.47 0.30 21.66
C THR A 393 11.86 0.80 21.31
N VAL A 394 12.89 0.21 21.91
CA VAL A 394 14.29 0.41 21.53
C VAL A 394 14.87 -0.94 21.15
N VAL A 395 15.58 -1.00 20.01
CA VAL A 395 16.18 -2.21 19.45
C VAL A 395 17.63 -1.97 19.09
N GLY A 396 18.43 -3.04 19.07
CA GLY A 396 19.84 -2.95 18.69
C GLY A 396 20.06 -3.04 17.17
N ALA A 397 20.92 -2.19 16.64
CA ALA A 397 21.34 -2.23 15.24
C ALA A 397 21.96 -3.58 14.87
N GLY A 398 21.61 -4.12 13.71
CA GLY A 398 22.13 -5.40 13.21
C GLY A 398 21.68 -6.64 13.98
N THR A 399 20.81 -6.50 14.99
CA THR A 399 20.31 -7.62 15.81
C THR A 399 19.07 -8.26 15.20
N THR A 400 18.73 -9.46 15.70
CA THR A 400 17.50 -10.17 15.31
C THR A 400 16.61 -10.37 16.51
N GLU A 401 15.34 -10.00 16.38
CA GLU A 401 14.32 -10.21 17.39
C GLU A 401 13.15 -11.07 16.86
N LEU A 402 12.42 -11.71 17.75
CA LEU A 402 11.15 -12.37 17.45
C LEU A 402 10.00 -11.58 18.07
N TRP A 403 9.14 -11.02 17.21
CA TRP A 403 7.96 -10.29 17.64
C TRP A 403 6.72 -11.15 17.47
N THR A 404 5.91 -11.24 18.53
CA THR A 404 4.59 -11.88 18.52
C THR A 404 3.55 -10.79 18.47
N ILE A 405 2.78 -10.74 17.39
CA ILE A 405 1.70 -9.78 17.21
C ILE A 405 0.38 -10.50 17.42
N GLN A 406 -0.42 -10.02 18.35
CA GLN A 406 -1.70 -10.60 18.73
C GLN A 406 -2.82 -9.61 18.41
N ASN A 407 -3.69 -9.95 17.48
CA ASN A 407 -4.93 -9.23 17.29
C ASN A 407 -5.95 -9.75 18.31
N THR A 408 -6.21 -8.98 19.37
CA THR A 408 -7.19 -9.31 20.41
C THR A 408 -8.57 -8.73 20.10
N HIS A 409 -8.69 -7.97 19.02
CA HIS A 409 -9.91 -7.32 18.59
C HIS A 409 -10.80 -8.26 17.75
N ASN A 410 -12.07 -7.90 17.59
CA ASN A 410 -13.06 -8.63 16.77
C ASN A 410 -13.09 -8.17 15.29
N GLN A 411 -12.12 -7.36 14.87
CA GLN A 411 -11.93 -6.87 13.51
C GLN A 411 -10.52 -7.21 13.03
N PRO A 412 -10.27 -7.28 11.71
CA PRO A 412 -8.91 -7.47 11.20
C PRO A 412 -8.09 -6.21 11.44
N HIS A 413 -6.82 -6.42 11.69
CA HIS A 413 -5.78 -5.40 11.63
C HIS A 413 -4.68 -5.87 10.70
N ASN A 414 -3.85 -4.97 10.23
CA ASN A 414 -2.56 -5.32 9.68
C ASN A 414 -1.46 -4.68 10.54
N PHE A 415 -0.23 -5.13 10.37
CA PHE A 415 0.89 -4.64 11.14
C PHE A 415 2.06 -4.37 10.20
N HIS A 416 2.45 -3.11 10.13
CA HIS A 416 3.57 -2.62 9.35
C HIS A 416 4.69 -2.13 10.25
N ILE A 417 5.94 -2.29 9.82
CA ILE A 417 7.12 -1.81 10.52
C ILE A 417 8.03 -1.09 9.52
N HIS A 418 8.37 0.16 9.80
CA HIS A 418 9.26 0.98 8.99
C HIS A 418 10.72 0.50 9.04
N GLY A 419 11.47 0.72 7.96
CA GLY A 419 12.91 0.52 7.90
C GLY A 419 13.39 -0.92 7.94
N VAL A 420 12.51 -1.91 8.04
CA VAL A 420 12.86 -3.33 8.16
C VAL A 420 12.07 -4.22 7.18
N ALA A 421 12.57 -5.44 7.03
CA ALA A 421 11.78 -6.53 6.49
C ALA A 421 11.77 -7.67 7.50
N PHE A 422 10.68 -8.41 7.56
CA PHE A 422 10.50 -9.56 8.42
C PHE A 422 10.04 -10.79 7.65
N GLN A 423 10.17 -11.95 8.28
CA GLN A 423 9.57 -13.19 7.80
C GLN A 423 8.65 -13.78 8.87
N ILE A 424 7.56 -14.38 8.40
CA ILE A 424 6.60 -15.06 9.29
C ILE A 424 7.18 -16.39 9.77
N VAL A 425 7.07 -16.64 11.07
CA VAL A 425 7.51 -17.86 11.74
C VAL A 425 6.29 -18.66 12.15
N ARG A 426 6.13 -19.88 11.59
CA ARG A 426 5.03 -20.76 11.97
C ARG A 426 5.16 -21.22 13.42
N GLU A 427 4.05 -21.58 14.04
CA GLU A 427 4.07 -22.10 15.39
C GLU A 427 4.92 -23.39 15.49
N GLY A 428 5.77 -23.47 16.54
CA GLY A 428 6.69 -24.59 16.75
C GLY A 428 7.92 -24.61 15.82
N ALA A 429 8.01 -23.72 14.81
CA ALA A 429 9.16 -23.68 13.93
C ALA A 429 10.38 -23.01 14.58
N THR A 430 11.58 -23.46 14.19
CA THR A 430 12.88 -22.91 14.62
C THR A 430 13.45 -21.91 13.62
N SER A 431 12.79 -21.74 12.46
CA SER A 431 13.13 -20.76 11.42
C SER A 431 11.87 -20.20 10.78
N ALA A 432 12.03 -19.07 10.09
CA ALA A 432 10.95 -18.49 9.28
C ALA A 432 10.57 -19.41 8.12
N ASP A 433 9.35 -19.26 7.63
CA ASP A 433 8.88 -19.95 6.42
C ASP A 433 9.25 -19.12 5.16
N PRO A 434 10.26 -19.52 4.40
CA PRO A 434 10.69 -18.76 3.23
C PRO A 434 9.62 -18.75 2.12
N GLY A 435 8.68 -19.69 2.12
CA GLY A 435 7.56 -19.74 1.16
C GLY A 435 6.53 -18.65 1.38
N LEU A 436 6.56 -17.95 2.54
CA LEU A 436 5.74 -16.76 2.81
C LEU A 436 6.43 -15.46 2.41
N GLY A 437 7.71 -15.51 2.01
CA GLY A 437 8.49 -14.38 1.52
C GLY A 437 8.95 -13.42 2.61
N TRP A 438 9.63 -12.36 2.15
CA TRP A 438 10.02 -11.22 2.97
C TRP A 438 8.95 -10.14 2.87
N LYS A 439 8.48 -9.67 4.03
CA LYS A 439 7.38 -8.73 4.14
C LYS A 439 7.75 -7.56 5.04
N ASP A 440 7.00 -6.48 4.94
CA ASP A 440 7.01 -5.35 5.88
C ASP A 440 5.61 -5.09 6.47
N THR A 441 4.59 -5.71 5.89
CA THR A 441 3.19 -5.59 6.31
C THR A 441 2.58 -6.98 6.39
N VAL A 442 1.83 -7.29 7.45
CA VAL A 442 1.14 -8.57 7.63
C VAL A 442 -0.29 -8.35 8.10
N LEU A 443 -1.24 -9.04 7.46
CA LEU A 443 -2.64 -9.06 7.87
C LEU A 443 -2.84 -10.03 9.03
N LEU A 444 -3.62 -9.62 10.02
CA LEU A 444 -4.10 -10.46 11.11
C LEU A 444 -5.64 -10.48 11.11
N ALA A 445 -6.21 -11.66 10.97
CA ALA A 445 -7.64 -11.87 11.18
C ALA A 445 -8.06 -11.55 12.63
N ALA A 446 -9.35 -11.42 12.88
CA ALA A 446 -9.86 -11.26 14.25
C ALA A 446 -9.41 -12.43 15.15
N GLY A 447 -8.79 -12.13 16.27
CA GLY A 447 -8.26 -13.11 17.23
C GLY A 447 -6.98 -13.85 16.80
N GLU A 448 -6.36 -13.48 15.68
CA GLU A 448 -5.16 -14.14 15.15
C GLU A 448 -3.88 -13.69 15.86
N THR A 449 -2.93 -14.60 15.92
CA THR A 449 -1.56 -14.33 16.40
C THR A 449 -0.56 -14.74 15.34
N VAL A 450 0.37 -13.83 15.01
CA VAL A 450 1.49 -14.10 14.10
C VAL A 450 2.82 -13.86 14.81
N ARG A 451 3.88 -14.55 14.35
CA ARG A 451 5.25 -14.37 14.85
C ARG A 451 6.14 -13.91 13.70
N LEU A 452 6.92 -12.87 13.95
CA LEU A 452 7.75 -12.21 12.97
C LEU A 452 9.22 -12.29 13.39
N ALA A 453 10.07 -12.88 12.56
CA ALA A 453 11.52 -12.79 12.69
C ALA A 453 11.99 -11.53 11.99
N ILE A 454 12.51 -10.58 12.75
CA ILE A 454 12.89 -9.25 12.27
C ILE A 454 14.39 -9.09 12.45
N ARG A 455 15.10 -8.71 11.39
CA ARG A 455 16.49 -8.26 11.48
C ARG A 455 16.54 -6.76 11.28
N PHE A 456 16.95 -6.04 12.33
CA PHE A 456 17.11 -4.60 12.28
C PHE A 456 18.32 -4.20 11.44
N GLY A 457 18.20 -3.08 10.74
CA GLY A 457 19.26 -2.53 9.91
C GLY A 457 20.42 -1.97 10.72
N PRO A 458 21.49 -1.50 10.05
CA PRO A 458 22.68 -0.97 10.69
C PRO A 458 22.56 0.51 11.09
N TYR A 459 21.46 1.16 10.75
CA TYR A 459 21.28 2.59 10.93
C TYR A 459 20.84 2.90 12.36
N ASP A 460 21.79 3.26 13.20
CA ASP A 460 21.54 3.67 14.58
C ASP A 460 21.26 5.18 14.67
N ASP A 461 20.13 5.51 15.28
CA ASP A 461 19.73 6.88 15.60
C ASP A 461 18.81 6.87 16.83
N PRO A 462 19.30 7.25 18.02
CA PRO A 462 18.49 7.26 19.23
C PRO A 462 17.46 8.39 19.29
N LEU A 463 17.53 9.36 18.39
CA LEU A 463 16.72 10.59 18.42
C LEU A 463 15.69 10.68 17.30
N THR A 464 15.82 9.86 16.26
CA THR A 464 14.88 9.81 15.15
C THR A 464 14.22 8.43 15.10
N PRO A 465 12.92 8.31 15.41
CA PRO A 465 12.25 7.02 15.43
C PRO A 465 11.77 6.60 14.04
N TYR A 466 11.67 5.29 13.87
CA TYR A 466 10.79 4.64 12.92
C TYR A 466 9.43 4.37 13.56
N MET A 467 8.41 4.14 12.71
CA MET A 467 7.07 3.77 13.16
C MET A 467 6.83 2.28 13.02
N TYR A 468 5.91 1.76 13.84
CA TYR A 468 5.17 0.53 13.58
C TYR A 468 3.70 0.76 13.90
N HIS A 469 2.81 0.30 13.04
CA HIS A 469 1.39 0.67 13.12
C HIS A 469 0.48 -0.31 12.38
N CYS A 470 -0.81 -0.18 12.63
CA CYS A 470 -1.83 -0.74 11.75
C CYS A 470 -1.92 0.12 10.49
N HIS A 471 -1.82 -0.49 9.31
CA HIS A 471 -1.88 0.24 8.04
C HIS A 471 -3.30 0.26 7.42
N LEU A 472 -4.34 0.02 8.20
CA LEU A 472 -5.66 0.53 7.94
C LEU A 472 -5.60 2.02 8.32
N MET A 473 -5.57 2.91 7.33
CA MET A 473 -5.11 4.30 7.53
C MET A 473 -5.96 5.09 8.52
N TRP A 474 -7.25 4.79 8.62
CA TRP A 474 -8.07 5.38 9.67
C TRP A 474 -7.63 4.94 11.08
N HIS A 475 -7.24 3.66 11.24
CA HIS A 475 -6.73 3.17 12.52
C HIS A 475 -5.41 3.85 12.89
N GLU A 476 -4.54 4.02 11.89
CA GLU A 476 -3.28 4.77 12.00
C GLU A 476 -3.52 6.22 12.42
N ASP A 477 -4.40 6.95 11.70
CA ASP A 477 -4.74 8.35 11.98
C ASP A 477 -5.39 8.54 13.36
N GLU A 478 -6.16 7.55 13.86
CA GLU A 478 -6.74 7.53 15.20
C GLU A 478 -5.73 7.10 16.28
N GLY A 479 -4.47 6.90 15.94
CA GLY A 479 -3.38 6.66 16.88
C GLY A 479 -2.97 5.20 17.06
N MET A 480 -3.42 4.23 16.24
CA MET A 480 -2.94 2.85 16.28
C MET A 480 -1.53 2.74 15.70
N MET A 481 -0.61 3.43 16.31
CA MET A 481 0.77 3.59 15.90
C MET A 481 1.67 3.75 17.14
N ALA A 482 2.92 3.33 17.02
CA ALA A 482 3.93 3.46 18.06
C ALA A 482 5.32 3.65 17.43
N GLN A 483 6.30 4.05 18.24
CA GLN A 483 7.61 4.45 17.80
C GLN A 483 8.70 3.50 18.27
N LEU A 484 9.66 3.25 17.39
CA LEU A 484 10.88 2.53 17.75
C LEU A 484 12.12 3.31 17.33
N THR A 485 13.17 3.25 18.16
CA THR A 485 14.52 3.69 17.78
C THR A 485 15.45 2.49 17.65
N VAL A 486 16.35 2.58 16.68
CA VAL A 486 17.46 1.65 16.49
C VAL A 486 18.69 2.29 17.08
N VAL A 487 19.41 1.60 17.96
CA VAL A 487 20.60 2.12 18.64
C VAL A 487 21.73 1.09 18.61
N ASP A 488 22.95 1.50 18.94
CA ASP A 488 24.03 0.53 19.19
C ASP A 488 23.56 -0.52 20.20
N PRO A 489 23.77 -1.82 19.97
CA PRO A 489 23.30 -2.88 20.87
C PRO A 489 23.68 -2.69 22.35
N ASP A 490 24.84 -2.09 22.62
CA ASP A 490 25.31 -1.81 23.98
C ASP A 490 24.58 -0.61 24.64
N GLN A 491 23.79 0.12 23.87
CA GLN A 491 23.06 1.31 24.31
C GLN A 491 21.57 1.06 24.56
N VAL A 492 21.02 -0.11 24.23
CA VAL A 492 19.57 -0.40 24.26
C VAL A 492 18.93 -0.04 25.61
N ASP A 493 19.59 -0.40 26.71
CA ASP A 493 19.08 -0.14 28.08
C ASP A 493 19.21 1.34 28.53
N ARG A 494 20.00 2.15 27.82
CA ARG A 494 20.32 3.54 28.17
C ARG A 494 19.73 4.55 27.20
N ALA A 495 19.18 4.09 26.10
CA ALA A 495 18.63 4.97 25.08
C ALA A 495 17.45 5.80 25.61
N PRO A 496 17.25 7.00 25.10
CA PRO A 496 16.12 7.84 25.46
C PRO A 496 14.79 7.11 25.22
N ARG A 497 13.83 7.35 26.11
CA ARG A 497 12.44 6.90 25.97
C ARG A 497 11.48 8.05 25.70
N THR A 498 12.02 9.25 25.61
CA THR A 498 11.30 10.48 25.27
C THR A 498 12.11 11.29 24.29
N LEU A 499 11.40 11.93 23.37
CA LEU A 499 11.96 12.88 22.40
C LEU A 499 11.57 14.29 22.81
N ASP A 500 12.45 15.24 22.53
CA ASP A 500 12.10 16.66 22.54
C ASP A 500 11.44 17.00 21.19
N VAL A 501 10.13 17.15 21.20
CA VAL A 501 9.34 17.41 19.98
C VAL A 501 8.93 18.86 19.98
N ASP A 502 9.30 19.59 18.94
CA ASP A 502 8.84 20.96 18.73
C ASP A 502 7.34 20.93 18.33
N HIS A 503 6.48 21.22 19.29
CA HIS A 503 5.03 21.20 19.12
C HIS A 503 4.50 22.29 18.17
N ASP A 504 5.26 23.35 17.90
CA ASP A 504 4.81 24.45 17.06
C ASP A 504 4.69 24.05 15.58
N HIS A 505 5.48 23.10 15.13
CA HIS A 505 5.39 22.54 13.76
C HIS A 505 4.31 21.48 13.59
N LEU A 506 3.81 20.88 14.67
CA LEU A 506 2.80 19.80 14.63
C LEU A 506 1.36 20.32 14.78
N ALA A 507 1.18 21.50 15.36
CA ALA A 507 -0.14 22.06 15.68
C ALA A 507 -0.86 22.76 14.50
N ALA A 508 -0.23 22.90 13.35
CA ALA A 508 -0.81 23.60 12.19
C ALA A 508 -1.92 22.85 11.46
N GLY A 509 -2.31 21.64 11.92
CA GLY A 509 -3.27 20.74 11.26
C GLY A 509 -4.65 20.59 11.94
N HIS A 510 -4.87 21.15 13.12
CA HIS A 510 -6.07 20.83 13.93
C HIS A 510 -7.10 21.96 14.04
N ASP A 511 -7.40 22.70 12.98
CA ASP A 511 -8.56 23.59 12.97
C ASP A 511 -9.59 23.08 11.94
N HIS A 512 -10.42 22.13 12.37
CA HIS A 512 -11.55 21.61 11.61
C HIS A 512 -12.83 22.30 12.07
N GLY A 513 -13.22 23.37 11.35
CA GLY A 513 -14.56 23.95 11.37
C GLY A 513 -15.52 23.18 10.45
#